data_49057091de6b58b9923324e9a979549b
#
_entry.id   49057091de6b58b9923324e9a979549b
#
_cell.length_a   1.000
_cell.length_b   1.000
_cell.length_c   1.000
_cell.angle_alpha   90.00
_cell.angle_beta   90.00
_cell.angle_gamma   90.00
#
_symmetry.space_group_name_H-M   'P 1'
#
loop_
_entity.id
_entity.type
_entity.pdbx_description
1 polymer ?
#
loop_
_entity_poly.entity_id
_entity_poly.type
_entity_poly.pdbx_seq_one_letter_code
_entity_poly.pdbx_strand_id
1 'polypeptide(L)'
;DIFIDSYEKAELSDLHIRQEHIDGKVFLSAETKVMLPEKAQDGEIAEAEYLVLPQSMESNARILKESVGNNDSTLAENADNLEVKITLQTPDGKQISFSDGKCLVEDPKLWWSNGYGAQPLYTVRAELFLGGEFLDAKELRIGLRTLTVSQEKDAWGEEFAFCINGVKIFAKGADYIPEDCIYSKITPERIYELLDTAVACHFNCIRIWGGGYYPADVFYDYCDEHGLIVWRD
;
A
#
# COMPACT_ATOMS: atom_id res chain seq x y z
N ASP A 1 0.52 20.68 0.39
CA ASP A 1 1.65 20.81 1.31
C ASP A 1 2.95 20.59 0.54
N ILE A 2 4.00 21.29 0.93
CA ILE A 2 5.35 21.09 0.40
C ILE A 2 6.13 20.40 1.51
N PHE A 3 6.66 19.22 1.22
CA PHE A 3 7.52 18.47 2.12
C PHE A 3 8.96 18.60 1.65
N ILE A 4 9.88 18.70 2.59
CA ILE A 4 11.31 18.55 2.34
C ILE A 4 11.71 17.30 3.10
N ASP A 5 12.08 16.28 2.37
CA ASP A 5 12.65 15.06 2.91
C ASP A 5 14.16 15.07 2.67
N SER A 6 14.93 14.50 3.59
CA SER A 6 16.39 14.48 3.48
C SER A 6 16.93 13.14 3.96
N TYR A 7 17.72 12.50 3.15
CA TYR A 7 18.39 11.24 3.48
C TYR A 7 19.86 11.30 3.04
N GLU A 8 20.72 10.68 3.83
CA GLU A 8 22.18 10.76 3.59
C GLU A 8 22.72 9.60 2.76
N LYS A 9 22.14 8.42 2.89
CA LYS A 9 22.64 7.17 2.27
C LYS A 9 21.65 6.54 1.31
N ALA A 10 20.51 6.12 1.80
CA ALA A 10 19.42 5.53 1.04
C ALA A 10 18.12 5.57 1.83
N GLU A 11 16.97 5.54 1.14
CA GLU A 11 15.64 5.57 1.74
C GLU A 11 14.70 4.60 1.03
N LEU A 12 13.75 4.01 1.77
CA LEU A 12 12.64 3.24 1.21
C LEU A 12 11.57 4.19 0.69
N SER A 13 11.50 4.41 -0.62
CA SER A 13 10.50 5.28 -1.23
C SER A 13 9.13 4.61 -1.34
N ASP A 14 9.08 3.29 -1.58
CA ASP A 14 7.83 2.57 -1.78
C ASP A 14 7.89 1.13 -1.25
N LEU A 15 6.73 0.65 -0.77
CA LEU A 15 6.48 -0.74 -0.40
C LEU A 15 5.13 -1.15 -0.97
N HIS A 16 5.13 -2.02 -1.96
CA HIS A 16 3.92 -2.51 -2.61
C HIS A 16 3.72 -3.99 -2.34
N ILE A 17 2.52 -4.38 -1.88
CA ILE A 17 2.16 -5.76 -1.57
C ILE A 17 1.06 -6.23 -2.51
N ARG A 18 1.34 -7.34 -3.20
CA ARG A 18 0.35 -8.06 -4.00
C ARG A 18 -0.10 -9.31 -3.26
N GLN A 19 -1.35 -9.68 -3.41
CA GLN A 19 -1.91 -10.87 -2.79
C GLN A 19 -2.63 -11.75 -3.82
N GLU A 20 -2.39 -13.04 -3.72
CA GLU A 20 -3.02 -14.07 -4.54
C GLU A 20 -3.67 -15.10 -3.63
N HIS A 21 -4.96 -15.35 -3.84
CA HIS A 21 -5.76 -16.27 -3.02
C HIS A 21 -5.98 -17.57 -3.77
N ILE A 22 -5.42 -18.68 -3.25
CA ILE A 22 -5.49 -20.01 -3.87
C ILE A 22 -5.78 -21.05 -2.78
N ASP A 23 -6.81 -21.86 -2.97
CA ASP A 23 -7.15 -23.00 -2.10
C ASP A 23 -7.20 -22.66 -0.60
N GLY A 24 -7.78 -21.49 -0.27
CA GLY A 24 -7.93 -21.03 1.11
C GLY A 24 -6.67 -20.46 1.75
N LYS A 25 -5.59 -20.38 1.01
CA LYS A 25 -4.32 -19.77 1.41
C LYS A 25 -4.10 -18.43 0.71
N VAL A 26 -3.26 -17.57 1.28
CA VAL A 26 -2.86 -16.30 0.66
C VAL A 26 -1.36 -16.26 0.45
N PHE A 27 -0.97 -16.06 -0.80
CA PHE A 27 0.40 -15.80 -1.20
C PHE A 27 0.60 -14.30 -1.32
N LEU A 28 1.55 -13.76 -0.56
CA LEU A 28 1.93 -12.36 -0.63
C LEU A 28 3.24 -12.24 -1.39
N SER A 29 3.34 -11.21 -2.23
CA SER A 29 4.59 -10.78 -2.83
C SER A 29 4.81 -9.30 -2.56
N ALA A 30 6.04 -8.93 -2.20
CA ALA A 30 6.44 -7.58 -1.88
C ALA A 30 7.41 -7.03 -2.94
N GLU A 31 7.14 -5.82 -3.38
CA GLU A 31 8.04 -5.02 -4.21
C GLU A 31 8.44 -3.78 -3.41
N THR A 32 9.73 -3.47 -3.38
CA THR A 32 10.24 -2.27 -2.70
C THR A 32 11.03 -1.40 -3.67
N LYS A 33 10.91 -0.09 -3.50
CA LYS A 33 11.75 0.88 -4.20
C LYS A 33 12.64 1.59 -3.20
N VAL A 34 13.90 1.72 -3.53
CA VAL A 34 14.90 2.42 -2.73
C VAL A 34 15.40 3.62 -3.52
N MET A 35 15.37 4.78 -2.90
CA MET A 35 16.01 5.99 -3.41
C MET A 35 17.45 6.05 -2.92
N LEU A 36 18.36 6.36 -3.83
CA LEU A 36 19.77 6.60 -3.55
C LEU A 36 20.07 8.09 -3.75
N PRO A 37 20.87 8.72 -2.87
CA PRO A 37 21.28 10.10 -3.05
C PRO A 37 22.21 10.20 -4.26
N GLU A 38 21.90 11.08 -5.20
CA GLU A 38 22.86 11.50 -6.21
C GLU A 38 23.89 12.46 -5.61
N LYS A 39 25.12 12.35 -6.06
CA LYS A 39 26.13 13.37 -5.77
C LYS A 39 25.77 14.63 -6.57
N ALA A 40 25.21 15.63 -5.89
CA ALA A 40 25.06 16.95 -6.48
C ALA A 40 26.44 17.47 -6.91
N GLN A 41 26.62 17.75 -8.19
CA GLN A 41 27.72 18.62 -8.63
C GLN A 41 27.32 20.04 -8.27
N ASP A 42 28.31 20.85 -7.83
CA ASP A 42 28.08 22.20 -7.35
C ASP A 42 27.10 22.99 -8.24
N GLY A 43 25.90 23.25 -7.72
CA GLY A 43 24.88 24.11 -8.31
C GLY A 43 23.79 23.48 -9.14
N GLU A 44 23.73 22.16 -9.26
CA GLU A 44 22.62 21.43 -9.92
C GLU A 44 21.69 20.75 -8.91
N ILE A 45 20.38 20.70 -9.24
CA ILE A 45 19.40 19.93 -8.49
C ILE A 45 19.62 18.45 -8.87
N ALA A 46 20.01 17.63 -7.90
CA ALA A 46 20.17 16.20 -8.11
C ALA A 46 18.80 15.55 -8.40
N GLU A 47 18.71 14.77 -9.48
CA GLU A 47 17.56 13.89 -9.74
C GLU A 47 17.73 12.59 -8.95
N ALA A 48 16.68 12.13 -8.27
CA ALA A 48 16.73 10.91 -7.47
C ALA A 48 16.79 9.66 -8.37
N GLU A 49 17.75 8.77 -8.15
CA GLU A 49 17.77 7.45 -8.78
C GLU A 49 16.96 6.43 -7.95
N TYR A 50 16.14 5.64 -8.61
CA TYR A 50 15.33 4.59 -7.97
C TYR A 50 15.92 3.22 -8.25
N LEU A 51 16.05 2.42 -7.22
CA LEU A 51 16.43 1.03 -7.28
C LEU A 51 15.22 0.16 -6.97
N VAL A 52 14.76 -0.66 -7.92
CA VAL A 52 13.77 -1.70 -7.65
C VAL A 52 14.51 -2.98 -7.29
N LEU A 53 14.36 -3.42 -6.05
CA LEU A 53 15.01 -4.64 -5.58
C LEU A 53 14.20 -5.86 -6.06
N PRO A 54 14.84 -6.80 -6.78
CA PRO A 54 14.16 -7.98 -7.29
C PRO A 54 13.80 -8.95 -6.16
N GLN A 55 12.77 -9.75 -6.41
CA GLN A 55 12.19 -10.71 -5.48
C GLN A 55 13.05 -11.97 -5.22
N SER A 56 14.25 -12.11 -5.81
CA SER A 56 15.10 -13.31 -5.64
C SER A 56 16.55 -12.95 -5.39
N MET A 57 17.15 -13.58 -4.38
CA MET A 57 18.56 -13.43 -4.01
C MET A 57 19.56 -14.03 -5.02
N GLU A 58 19.13 -14.66 -6.10
CA GLU A 58 20.03 -15.24 -7.13
C GLU A 58 20.37 -14.30 -8.29
N SER A 59 19.80 -13.10 -8.32
CA SER A 59 20.17 -12.11 -9.33
C SER A 59 20.59 -10.82 -8.64
N ASN A 60 21.88 -10.48 -8.82
CA ASN A 60 22.42 -9.17 -8.52
C ASN A 60 21.40 -8.06 -8.79
N ALA A 61 21.21 -7.16 -7.84
CA ALA A 61 20.28 -6.06 -7.93
C ALA A 61 20.26 -5.48 -9.34
N ARG A 62 19.17 -5.70 -10.06
CA ARG A 62 19.04 -5.19 -11.42
C ARG A 62 18.64 -3.74 -11.27
N ILE A 63 19.63 -2.87 -11.34
CA ILE A 63 19.40 -1.43 -11.45
C ILE A 63 18.59 -1.24 -12.73
N LEU A 64 17.29 -1.05 -12.60
CA LEU A 64 16.48 -0.52 -13.69
C LEU A 64 16.79 0.98 -13.73
N LYS A 65 17.84 1.32 -14.47
CA LYS A 65 18.08 2.70 -14.86
C LYS A 65 16.95 3.14 -15.79
N GLU A 66 15.89 3.66 -15.23
CA GLU A 66 15.08 4.65 -15.92
C GLU A 66 15.75 5.99 -15.67
N SER A 67 16.78 6.26 -16.43
CA SER A 67 17.18 7.64 -16.71
C SER A 67 18.46 7.76 -17.51
N VAL A 68 18.46 8.69 -18.24
CA VAL A 68 19.42 9.63 -18.80
C VAL A 68 20.80 9.60 -18.09
N GLY A 69 21.74 8.91 -18.79
CA GLY A 69 23.15 9.22 -18.86
C GLY A 69 23.91 9.60 -17.61
N ASN A 70 24.67 8.71 -17.05
CA ASN A 70 26.14 8.75 -16.91
C ASN A 70 26.62 7.61 -16.00
N ASN A 71 27.72 6.96 -16.40
CA ASN A 71 28.39 5.90 -15.66
C ASN A 71 29.07 6.45 -14.39
N ASP A 72 28.42 6.35 -13.22
CA ASP A 72 29.11 6.51 -11.94
C ASP A 72 29.24 5.14 -11.22
N SER A 73 30.49 4.67 -11.09
CA SER A 73 30.81 3.37 -10.51
C SER A 73 30.58 3.26 -9.00
N THR A 74 30.43 4.40 -8.31
CA THR A 74 30.24 4.45 -6.85
C THR A 74 28.81 4.10 -6.40
N LEU A 75 27.80 4.30 -7.25
CA LEU A 75 26.42 3.90 -6.99
C LEU A 75 26.23 2.38 -7.10
N ALA A 76 26.97 1.74 -8.01
CA ALA A 76 26.94 0.29 -8.17
C ALA A 76 27.55 -0.43 -6.95
N GLU A 77 28.62 0.10 -6.35
CA GLU A 77 29.26 -0.47 -5.15
C GLU A 77 28.37 -0.38 -3.90
N ASN A 78 27.56 0.66 -3.78
CA ASN A 78 26.60 0.82 -2.67
C ASN A 78 25.38 -0.10 -2.84
N ALA A 79 24.92 -0.32 -4.07
CA ALA A 79 23.79 -1.18 -4.37
C ALA A 79 24.03 -2.65 -3.99
N ASP A 80 25.25 -3.15 -4.14
CA ASP A 80 25.61 -4.54 -3.81
C ASP A 80 25.57 -4.84 -2.29
N ASN A 81 25.61 -3.82 -1.44
CA ASN A 81 25.56 -3.95 0.01
C ASN A 81 24.19 -3.58 0.63
N LEU A 82 23.19 -3.24 -0.20
CA LEU A 82 21.84 -2.96 0.26
C LEU A 82 21.08 -4.28 0.49
N GLU A 83 20.44 -4.36 1.65
CA GLU A 83 19.58 -5.49 2.03
C GLU A 83 18.22 -4.95 2.50
N VAL A 84 17.13 -5.54 2.01
CA VAL A 84 15.78 -5.26 2.53
C VAL A 84 15.24 -6.52 3.21
N LYS A 85 14.89 -6.40 4.48
CA LYS A 85 14.22 -7.44 5.26
C LYS A 85 12.75 -7.12 5.38
N ILE A 86 11.89 -8.07 4.98
CA ILE A 86 10.44 -7.87 5.02
C ILE A 86 9.83 -8.90 5.96
N THR A 87 9.00 -8.44 6.88
CA THR A 87 8.26 -9.25 7.84
C THR A 87 6.78 -8.95 7.78
N LEU A 88 5.96 -9.98 7.97
CA LEU A 88 4.52 -9.89 8.15
C LEU A 88 4.18 -10.17 9.61
N GLN A 89 3.48 -9.26 10.26
CA GLN A 89 2.85 -9.52 11.55
C GLN A 89 1.36 -9.81 11.32
N THR A 90 0.92 -10.95 11.80
CA THR A 90 -0.50 -11.35 11.76
C THR A 90 -1.31 -10.61 12.84
N PRO A 91 -2.65 -10.53 12.73
CA PRO A 91 -3.51 -9.85 13.72
C PRO A 91 -3.41 -10.42 15.14
N ASP A 92 -2.93 -11.65 15.31
CA ASP A 92 -2.65 -12.29 16.60
C ASP A 92 -1.19 -12.16 17.06
N GLY A 93 -0.40 -11.37 16.34
CA GLY A 93 0.97 -11.00 16.74
C GLY A 93 2.05 -11.97 16.29
N LYS A 94 1.73 -13.04 15.55
CA LYS A 94 2.74 -13.94 14.99
C LYS A 94 3.51 -13.23 13.88
N GLN A 95 4.83 -13.42 13.86
CA GLN A 95 5.70 -12.90 12.80
C GLN A 95 6.03 -13.99 11.77
N ILE A 96 6.00 -13.63 10.50
CA ILE A 96 6.36 -14.47 9.36
C ILE A 96 7.31 -13.65 8.49
N SER A 97 8.49 -14.18 8.18
CA SER A 97 9.45 -13.50 7.30
C SER A 97 9.12 -13.79 5.84
N PHE A 98 9.33 -12.81 4.99
CA PHE A 98 9.35 -13.02 3.55
C PHE A 98 10.66 -13.74 3.15
N SER A 99 10.56 -14.69 2.25
CA SER A 99 11.69 -15.31 1.58
C SER A 99 11.58 -15.01 0.10
N ASP A 100 12.62 -14.46 -0.48
CA ASP A 100 12.66 -14.04 -1.89
C ASP A 100 11.45 -13.15 -2.27
N GLY A 101 11.14 -12.17 -1.39
CA GLY A 101 10.01 -11.27 -1.57
C GLY A 101 8.63 -11.93 -1.48
N LYS A 102 8.54 -13.19 -1.02
CA LYS A 102 7.29 -13.95 -0.92
C LYS A 102 7.02 -14.42 0.50
N CYS A 103 5.74 -14.47 0.84
CA CYS A 103 5.24 -14.97 2.12
C CYS A 103 3.97 -15.76 1.91
N LEU A 104 3.82 -16.90 2.61
CA LEU A 104 2.62 -17.72 2.60
C LEU A 104 1.87 -17.59 3.93
N VAL A 105 0.59 -17.24 3.85
CA VAL A 105 -0.35 -17.29 4.97
C VAL A 105 -1.26 -18.50 4.78
N GLU A 106 -1.03 -19.55 5.56
CA GLU A 106 -1.75 -20.84 5.39
C GLU A 106 -3.18 -20.80 5.92
N ASP A 107 -3.42 -20.04 7.01
CA ASP A 107 -4.74 -19.87 7.63
C ASP A 107 -5.07 -18.37 7.75
N PRO A 108 -5.44 -17.73 6.62
CA PRO A 108 -5.65 -16.29 6.59
C PRO A 108 -6.92 -15.87 7.30
N LYS A 109 -6.84 -14.88 8.17
CA LYS A 109 -8.01 -14.15 8.66
C LYS A 109 -8.38 -13.12 7.61
N LEU A 110 -9.50 -13.36 6.92
CA LEU A 110 -9.92 -12.51 5.81
C LEU A 110 -10.60 -11.23 6.31
N TRP A 111 -10.28 -10.13 5.64
CA TRP A 111 -10.93 -8.85 5.83
C TRP A 111 -12.29 -8.83 5.10
N TRP A 112 -13.30 -8.27 5.75
CA TRP A 112 -14.65 -8.14 5.21
C TRP A 112 -15.15 -6.71 5.30
N SER A 113 -16.03 -6.32 4.39
CA SER A 113 -16.71 -5.03 4.50
C SER A 113 -17.67 -5.00 5.69
N ASN A 114 -17.97 -3.79 6.17
CA ASN A 114 -18.86 -3.55 7.29
C ASN A 114 -20.21 -4.30 7.13
N GLY A 115 -20.59 -5.05 8.15
CA GLY A 115 -21.80 -5.86 8.19
C GLY A 115 -21.66 -7.26 7.58
N TYR A 116 -20.50 -7.63 7.02
CA TYR A 116 -20.24 -8.95 6.45
C TYR A 116 -19.21 -9.79 7.23
N GLY A 117 -18.46 -9.20 8.11
CA GLY A 117 -17.47 -9.87 8.95
C GLY A 117 -16.52 -8.92 9.64
N ALA A 118 -15.41 -9.46 10.15
CA ALA A 118 -14.39 -8.69 10.83
C ALA A 118 -13.38 -8.07 9.85
N GLN A 119 -12.61 -7.08 10.32
CA GLN A 119 -11.59 -6.34 9.58
C GLN A 119 -10.17 -6.61 10.11
N PRO A 120 -9.69 -7.87 10.13
CA PRO A 120 -8.34 -8.15 10.59
C PRO A 120 -7.31 -7.51 9.65
N LEU A 121 -6.40 -6.75 10.23
CA LEU A 121 -5.29 -6.12 9.50
C LEU A 121 -3.98 -6.81 9.86
N TYR A 122 -3.18 -7.04 8.84
CA TYR A 122 -1.82 -7.53 8.93
C TYR A 122 -0.87 -6.36 8.75
N THR A 123 0.24 -6.34 9.47
CA THR A 123 1.28 -5.31 9.31
C THR A 123 2.45 -5.89 8.55
N VAL A 124 2.78 -5.31 7.40
CA VAL A 124 4.01 -5.60 6.68
C VAL A 124 5.03 -4.53 7.01
N ARG A 125 6.22 -4.93 7.44
CA ARG A 125 7.33 -4.04 7.73
C ARG A 125 8.51 -4.41 6.84
N ALA A 126 8.99 -3.43 6.08
CA ALA A 126 10.24 -3.50 5.32
C ALA A 126 11.31 -2.67 6.04
N GLU A 127 12.49 -3.23 6.22
CA GLU A 127 13.64 -2.59 6.84
C GLU A 127 14.81 -2.59 5.86
N LEU A 128 15.40 -1.41 5.65
CA LEU A 128 16.53 -1.22 4.75
C LEU A 128 17.84 -1.18 5.54
N PHE A 129 18.82 -1.94 5.07
CA PHE A 129 20.16 -1.99 5.63
C PHE A 129 21.21 -1.73 4.55
N LEU A 130 22.32 -1.12 4.92
CA LEU A 130 23.52 -0.98 4.10
C LEU A 130 24.73 -1.53 4.86
N GLY A 131 25.33 -2.61 4.36
CA GLY A 131 26.44 -3.27 5.03
C GLY A 131 26.15 -3.71 6.46
N GLY A 132 24.87 -4.03 6.76
CA GLY A 132 24.39 -4.43 8.09
C GLY A 132 23.98 -3.26 9.00
N GLU A 133 24.22 -2.01 8.61
CA GLU A 133 23.71 -0.81 9.30
C GLU A 133 22.25 -0.54 8.92
N PHE A 134 21.36 -0.36 9.91
CA PHE A 134 19.97 0.02 9.67
C PHE A 134 19.91 1.46 9.13
N LEU A 135 19.15 1.68 8.06
CA LEU A 135 18.95 2.99 7.46
C LEU A 135 17.53 3.51 7.62
N ASP A 136 16.54 2.69 7.21
CA ASP A 136 15.15 3.13 7.12
C ASP A 136 14.18 1.95 7.28
N ALA A 137 12.92 2.25 7.60
CA ALA A 137 11.85 1.25 7.65
C ALA A 137 10.51 1.85 7.21
N LYS A 138 9.75 1.04 6.48
CA LYS A 138 8.39 1.38 6.06
C LYS A 138 7.40 0.32 6.53
N GLU A 139 6.27 0.76 7.06
CA GLU A 139 5.18 -0.12 7.48
C GLU A 139 3.93 0.11 6.64
N LEU A 140 3.26 -0.98 6.31
CA LEU A 140 1.99 -0.98 5.59
C LEU A 140 1.02 -1.93 6.28
N ARG A 141 -0.20 -1.47 6.60
CA ARG A 141 -1.27 -2.33 7.09
C ARG A 141 -2.13 -2.81 5.90
N ILE A 142 -2.42 -4.09 5.84
CA ILE A 142 -3.17 -4.69 4.75
C ILE A 142 -4.27 -5.61 5.27
N GLY A 143 -5.46 -5.54 4.66
CA GLY A 143 -6.49 -6.57 4.81
C GLY A 143 -6.34 -7.64 3.75
N LEU A 144 -6.35 -8.91 4.14
CA LEU A 144 -6.31 -10.02 3.18
C LEU A 144 -7.71 -10.25 2.62
N ARG A 145 -7.92 -9.92 1.36
CA ARG A 145 -9.22 -10.04 0.67
C ARG A 145 -9.06 -10.17 -0.83
N THR A 146 -10.05 -10.79 -1.45
CA THR A 146 -10.32 -10.58 -2.88
C THR A 146 -11.41 -9.53 -3.01
N LEU A 147 -11.24 -8.58 -3.92
CA LEU A 147 -12.27 -7.63 -4.32
C LEU A 147 -12.37 -7.65 -5.84
N THR A 148 -13.51 -8.05 -6.35
CA THR A 148 -13.79 -8.11 -7.79
C THR A 148 -15.12 -7.44 -8.10
N VAL A 149 -15.32 -7.08 -9.37
CA VAL A 149 -16.59 -6.58 -9.88
C VAL A 149 -17.23 -7.68 -10.69
N SER A 150 -18.45 -8.06 -10.32
CA SER A 150 -19.26 -8.96 -11.12
C SER A 150 -19.98 -8.18 -12.22
N GLN A 151 -19.87 -8.66 -13.45
CA GLN A 151 -20.49 -8.11 -14.66
C GLN A 151 -21.23 -9.23 -15.42
N GLU A 152 -22.01 -10.02 -14.68
CA GLU A 152 -22.78 -11.11 -15.28
C GLU A 152 -23.92 -10.56 -16.13
N LYS A 153 -24.13 -11.16 -17.30
CA LYS A 153 -25.20 -10.76 -18.21
C LYS A 153 -26.46 -11.57 -17.94
N ASP A 154 -27.59 -10.87 -17.94
CA ASP A 154 -28.92 -11.48 -17.86
C ASP A 154 -29.78 -11.09 -19.07
N ALA A 155 -31.08 -11.36 -19.01
CA ALA A 155 -32.03 -11.03 -20.09
C ALA A 155 -32.28 -9.52 -20.24
N TRP A 156 -31.85 -8.71 -19.27
CA TRP A 156 -32.16 -7.27 -19.18
C TRP A 156 -30.93 -6.39 -19.36
N GLY A 157 -29.72 -6.96 -19.23
CA GLY A 157 -28.48 -6.22 -19.36
C GLY A 157 -27.29 -6.91 -18.69
N GLU A 158 -26.42 -6.10 -18.11
CA GLU A 158 -25.20 -6.51 -17.42
C GLU A 158 -25.19 -5.93 -16.01
N GLU A 159 -24.97 -6.77 -15.00
CA GLU A 159 -24.90 -6.30 -13.63
C GLU A 159 -23.57 -5.57 -13.33
N PHE A 160 -23.59 -4.78 -12.29
CA PHE A 160 -22.41 -4.19 -11.69
C PHE A 160 -22.52 -4.38 -10.17
N ALA A 161 -21.77 -5.35 -9.64
CA ALA A 161 -21.80 -5.66 -8.22
C ALA A 161 -20.40 -5.94 -7.67
N PHE A 162 -20.10 -5.47 -6.47
CA PHE A 162 -18.87 -5.83 -5.79
C PHE A 162 -18.97 -7.25 -5.20
N CYS A 163 -17.88 -8.01 -5.35
CA CYS A 163 -17.71 -9.30 -4.71
C CYS A 163 -16.49 -9.26 -3.80
N ILE A 164 -16.69 -9.52 -2.51
CA ILE A 164 -15.61 -9.64 -1.53
C ILE A 164 -15.50 -11.10 -1.13
N ASN A 165 -14.30 -11.67 -1.24
CA ASN A 165 -14.02 -13.06 -0.91
C ASN A 165 -15.03 -14.05 -1.55
N GLY A 166 -15.42 -13.74 -2.81
CA GLY A 166 -16.40 -14.53 -3.57
C GLY A 166 -17.88 -14.29 -3.22
N VAL A 167 -18.19 -13.39 -2.29
CA VAL A 167 -19.58 -13.06 -1.91
C VAL A 167 -19.98 -11.74 -2.54
N LYS A 168 -21.07 -11.74 -3.33
CA LYS A 168 -21.69 -10.52 -3.83
C LYS A 168 -22.25 -9.71 -2.67
N ILE A 169 -21.96 -8.43 -2.65
CA ILE A 169 -22.46 -7.51 -1.62
C ILE A 169 -23.27 -6.38 -2.26
N PHE A 170 -24.23 -5.86 -1.51
CA PHE A 170 -24.89 -4.61 -1.84
C PHE A 170 -24.05 -3.46 -1.30
N ALA A 171 -23.50 -2.62 -2.18
CA ALA A 171 -22.72 -1.44 -1.81
C ALA A 171 -23.63 -0.36 -1.25
N LYS A 172 -23.66 -0.22 0.07
CA LYS A 172 -24.38 0.81 0.80
C LYS A 172 -23.44 1.95 1.13
N GLY A 173 -23.70 3.13 0.61
CA GLY A 173 -22.79 4.24 0.83
C GLY A 173 -23.26 5.52 0.14
N ALA A 174 -22.35 6.48 0.07
CA ALA A 174 -22.55 7.77 -0.56
C ALA A 174 -21.25 8.29 -1.17
N ASP A 175 -21.35 9.37 -1.93
CA ASP A 175 -20.20 10.14 -2.37
C ASP A 175 -19.57 10.87 -1.18
N TYR A 176 -18.26 10.82 -1.10
CA TYR A 176 -17.44 11.63 -0.23
C TYR A 176 -16.96 12.84 -1.02
N ILE A 177 -17.32 14.01 -0.53
CA ILE A 177 -16.95 15.33 -1.05
C ILE A 177 -16.06 15.97 0.02
N PRO A 178 -15.02 16.75 -0.34
CA PRO A 178 -14.18 17.43 0.64
C PRO A 178 -14.98 18.18 1.71
N GLU A 179 -14.62 18.02 2.97
CA GLU A 179 -15.33 18.56 4.14
C GLU A 179 -15.27 20.09 4.21
N ASP A 180 -14.23 20.67 3.63
CA ASP A 180 -14.05 22.13 3.53
C ASP A 180 -13.46 22.48 2.17
N CYS A 181 -13.85 23.62 1.64
CA CYS A 181 -13.26 24.17 0.40
C CYS A 181 -11.81 24.63 0.60
N ILE A 182 -11.36 24.79 1.84
CA ILE A 182 -9.98 25.11 2.19
C ILE A 182 -9.34 23.86 2.79
N TYR A 183 -8.53 23.14 1.98
CA TYR A 183 -7.93 21.87 2.35
C TYR A 183 -7.19 21.90 3.70
N SER A 184 -6.44 22.98 3.98
CA SER A 184 -5.67 23.12 5.23
C SER A 184 -6.54 23.22 6.50
N LYS A 185 -7.86 23.31 6.37
CA LYS A 185 -8.80 23.29 7.51
C LYS A 185 -9.35 21.91 7.83
N ILE A 186 -9.12 20.94 6.97
CA ILE A 186 -9.55 19.57 7.20
C ILE A 186 -8.65 18.95 8.26
N THR A 187 -9.27 18.40 9.30
CA THR A 187 -8.55 17.74 10.39
C THR A 187 -8.91 16.25 10.46
N PRO A 188 -8.04 15.39 11.00
CA PRO A 188 -8.35 13.99 11.19
C PRO A 188 -9.65 13.77 11.98
N GLU A 189 -9.93 14.58 13.00
CA GLU A 189 -11.13 14.47 13.84
C GLU A 189 -12.40 14.69 13.00
N ARG A 190 -12.36 15.64 12.06
CA ARG A 190 -13.49 15.89 11.17
C ARG A 190 -13.75 14.73 10.22
N ILE A 191 -12.69 14.13 9.70
CA ILE A 191 -12.77 12.92 8.87
C ILE A 191 -13.41 11.79 9.69
N TYR A 192 -12.93 11.55 10.92
CA TYR A 192 -13.47 10.51 11.80
C TYR A 192 -14.95 10.72 12.13
N GLU A 193 -15.38 11.93 12.46
CA GLU A 193 -16.80 12.23 12.72
C GLU A 193 -17.71 11.84 11.56
N LEU A 194 -17.31 12.12 10.32
CA LEU A 194 -18.05 11.77 9.12
C LEU A 194 -18.09 10.26 8.89
N LEU A 195 -16.94 9.60 9.00
CA LEU A 195 -16.81 8.17 8.79
C LEU A 195 -17.50 7.37 9.90
N ASP A 196 -17.43 7.79 11.16
CA ASP A 196 -18.19 7.21 12.28
C ASP A 196 -19.70 7.24 12.00
N THR A 197 -20.18 8.38 11.48
CA THR A 197 -21.58 8.52 11.09
C THR A 197 -21.95 7.56 9.96
N ALA A 198 -21.09 7.42 8.95
CA ALA A 198 -21.28 6.49 7.85
C ALA A 198 -21.34 5.02 8.34
N VAL A 199 -20.41 4.63 9.22
CA VAL A 199 -20.39 3.29 9.83
C VAL A 199 -21.64 3.05 10.67
N ALA A 200 -22.05 4.02 11.49
CA ALA A 200 -23.27 3.93 12.30
C ALA A 200 -24.55 3.81 11.44
N CYS A 201 -24.54 4.39 10.23
CA CYS A 201 -25.58 4.23 9.22
C CYS A 201 -25.44 2.94 8.40
N HIS A 202 -24.57 2.02 8.80
CA HIS A 202 -24.31 0.74 8.12
C HIS A 202 -23.79 0.88 6.68
N PHE A 203 -23.04 1.94 6.40
CA PHE A 203 -22.30 2.03 5.15
C PHE A 203 -21.20 0.96 5.10
N ASN A 204 -20.97 0.43 3.92
CA ASN A 204 -19.88 -0.51 3.64
C ASN A 204 -19.07 -0.10 2.40
N CYS A 205 -19.42 1.02 1.80
CA CYS A 205 -18.75 1.57 0.63
C CYS A 205 -18.80 3.11 0.67
N ILE A 206 -17.73 3.76 0.24
CA ILE A 206 -17.67 5.20 0.03
C ILE A 206 -17.03 5.45 -1.34
N ARG A 207 -17.66 6.33 -2.13
CA ARG A 207 -17.09 6.79 -3.39
C ARG A 207 -16.46 8.16 -3.19
N ILE A 208 -15.17 8.26 -3.40
CA ILE A 208 -14.47 9.55 -3.44
C ILE A 208 -14.80 10.21 -4.78
N TRP A 209 -15.47 11.36 -4.70
CA TRP A 209 -15.89 12.11 -5.87
C TRP A 209 -14.68 12.71 -6.60
N GLY A 210 -14.60 12.47 -7.92
CA GLY A 210 -13.47 12.89 -8.77
C GLY A 210 -13.34 14.40 -8.99
N GLY A 211 -14.34 15.20 -8.59
CA GLY A 211 -14.27 16.67 -8.61
C GLY A 211 -13.60 17.29 -7.38
N GLY A 212 -13.12 16.47 -6.44
CA GLY A 212 -12.39 16.88 -5.24
C GLY A 212 -10.90 16.60 -5.33
N TYR A 213 -10.30 16.34 -4.18
CA TYR A 213 -8.91 15.89 -4.03
C TYR A 213 -8.88 14.57 -3.25
N TYR A 214 -7.76 13.88 -3.30
CA TYR A 214 -7.59 12.65 -2.53
C TYR A 214 -7.53 12.97 -1.04
N PRO A 215 -8.32 12.26 -0.21
CA PRO A 215 -8.25 12.38 1.24
C PRO A 215 -6.86 12.04 1.77
N ALA A 216 -6.57 12.53 2.99
CA ALA A 216 -5.37 12.16 3.72
C ALA A 216 -5.37 10.68 4.12
N ASP A 217 -4.21 10.11 4.42
CA ASP A 217 -4.01 8.69 4.74
C ASP A 217 -4.92 8.20 5.87
N VAL A 218 -5.21 9.05 6.85
CA VAL A 218 -6.12 8.74 7.98
C VAL A 218 -7.53 8.34 7.52
N PHE A 219 -7.99 8.82 6.37
CA PHE A 219 -9.25 8.39 5.78
C PHE A 219 -9.21 6.93 5.34
N TYR A 220 -8.14 6.55 4.65
CA TYR A 220 -7.97 5.17 4.15
C TYR A 220 -7.73 4.20 5.30
N ASP A 221 -6.92 4.61 6.29
CA ASP A 221 -6.69 3.83 7.51
C ASP A 221 -8.01 3.53 8.24
N TYR A 222 -8.85 4.56 8.39
CA TYR A 222 -10.17 4.37 8.99
C TYR A 222 -11.05 3.41 8.17
N CYS A 223 -11.04 3.54 6.85
CA CYS A 223 -11.81 2.66 5.96
C CYS A 223 -11.37 1.19 6.08
N ASP A 224 -10.06 0.95 6.16
CA ASP A 224 -9.50 -0.39 6.36
C ASP A 224 -9.89 -0.98 7.73
N GLU A 225 -9.88 -0.17 8.78
CA GLU A 225 -10.23 -0.60 10.15
C GLU A 225 -11.73 -0.88 10.33
N HIS A 226 -12.58 -0.20 9.57
CA HIS A 226 -14.04 -0.25 9.75
C HIS A 226 -14.81 -0.92 8.60
N GLY A 227 -14.10 -1.46 7.62
CA GLY A 227 -14.73 -2.24 6.56
C GLY A 227 -15.42 -1.41 5.48
N LEU A 228 -14.94 -0.22 5.21
CA LEU A 228 -15.46 0.61 4.14
C LEU A 228 -14.68 0.36 2.84
N ILE A 229 -15.37 -0.10 1.81
CA ILE A 229 -14.80 -0.19 0.46
C ILE A 229 -14.66 1.24 -0.07
N VAL A 230 -13.48 1.56 -0.60
CA VAL A 230 -13.25 2.86 -1.23
C VAL A 230 -13.29 2.70 -2.74
N TRP A 231 -14.24 3.39 -3.36
CA TRP A 231 -14.33 3.53 -4.81
C TRP A 231 -13.84 4.93 -5.19
N ARG A 232 -12.93 5.02 -6.13
CA ARG A 232 -12.40 6.30 -6.65
C ARG A 232 -12.66 6.40 -8.15
N ASP A 233 -12.96 7.60 -8.59
CA ASP A 233 -13.02 7.98 -10.01
C ASP A 233 -11.60 8.22 -10.55
#